data_d2cf9b2ddce5ecd0dd38dd3fadd77b44
#
_entry.id   d2cf9b2ddce5ecd0dd38dd3fadd77b44
#
_cell.length_a   1.000
_cell.length_b   1.000
_cell.length_c   1.000
_cell.angle_alpha   90.00
_cell.angle_beta   90.00
_cell.angle_gamma   90.00
#
_symmetry.space_group_name_H-M   'P 1'
#
loop_
_entity.id
_entity.type
_entity.pdbx_description
1 polymer ?
#
loop_
_entity_poly.entity_id
_entity_poly.type
_entity_poly.pdbx_seq_one_letter_code
_entity_poly.pdbx_strand_id
1 'polypeptide(L)'
;MSLSLQAVLDFDVVRAGAPQVLTGLDRLDAPVRWVHVAELRTLTDLLEGGELVLTTGLAFGESAAQAYDYLSGLQSAGAAAVIVEVPPDRPGAAAALEEGAARAAQAGGAVLPVIRLHRTIRFVEVTEVVHRRIVAGQLEQVEKARQVHEVFTMLSLQSAGVQEIVDRTAELLGLPVVLEDNAHLVVAYAAGGVEPQELLRDWQRRSRAVRGFRETRLAGDEQWLQTPVGLGSQHWGRLVLPAAPPTPEAAAEAAMVLERAGQALAINRLAERDQAGLAQQAQAGLIHELRAQRVSAEAEVLTRASALGLRPSPAYLPLVLHLDAGTGKDPMSMQRKERALLEMLEAVLDATRNSALAAALQTGQVAVLLALPARMLEDSLLERICGDLAARSAAAAEPMQWTAGVGHARSGLQGAAAGLDEA
;
A
#
# COMPACT_ATOMS: atom_id res chain seq x y z
N MET A 1 6.55 4.84 -19.20
CA MET A 1 6.06 6.00 -19.97
C MET A 1 5.54 5.52 -21.31
N SER A 2 4.30 5.84 -21.64
CA SER A 2 3.74 5.58 -22.97
C SER A 2 4.44 6.48 -23.99
N LEU A 3 4.74 5.97 -25.17
CA LEU A 3 5.35 6.76 -26.26
C LEU A 3 4.30 7.71 -26.82
N SER A 4 4.52 9.04 -26.72
CA SER A 4 3.62 10.05 -27.30
C SER A 4 3.84 10.22 -28.80
N LEU A 5 2.81 10.71 -29.51
CA LEU A 5 2.92 11.04 -30.92
C LEU A 5 4.01 12.09 -31.15
N GLN A 6 4.13 13.10 -30.29
CA GLN A 6 5.21 14.12 -30.39
C GLN A 6 6.58 13.44 -30.36
N ALA A 7 6.80 12.49 -29.44
CA ALA A 7 8.08 11.77 -29.38
C ALA A 7 8.35 10.93 -30.66
N VAL A 8 7.31 10.42 -31.32
CA VAL A 8 7.45 9.72 -32.60
C VAL A 8 7.85 10.70 -33.70
N LEU A 9 7.25 11.90 -33.74
CA LEU A 9 7.60 12.93 -34.74
C LEU A 9 9.03 13.45 -34.55
N ASP A 10 9.58 13.35 -33.35
CA ASP A 10 10.95 13.75 -33.03
C ASP A 10 12.02 12.71 -33.42
N PHE A 11 11.64 11.49 -33.78
CA PHE A 11 12.61 10.53 -34.29
C PHE A 11 13.24 10.99 -35.60
N ASP A 12 14.55 10.84 -35.74
CA ASP A 12 15.32 11.27 -36.91
C ASP A 12 14.76 10.70 -38.22
N VAL A 13 14.32 9.45 -38.21
CA VAL A 13 13.71 8.78 -39.37
C VAL A 13 12.42 9.47 -39.83
N VAL A 14 11.60 9.95 -38.87
CA VAL A 14 10.35 10.69 -39.20
C VAL A 14 10.66 12.13 -39.60
N ARG A 15 11.57 12.80 -38.90
CA ARG A 15 12.02 14.16 -39.20
C ARG A 15 12.63 14.28 -40.59
N ALA A 16 13.33 13.23 -41.05
CA ALA A 16 13.87 13.19 -42.43
C ALA A 16 12.77 13.31 -43.49
N GLY A 17 11.54 12.88 -43.18
CA GLY A 17 10.35 13.02 -44.02
C GLY A 17 9.79 14.45 -44.09
N ALA A 18 10.33 15.39 -43.30
CA ALA A 18 9.81 16.76 -43.14
C ALA A 18 8.31 16.76 -42.77
N PRO A 19 7.94 16.27 -41.58
CA PRO A 19 6.56 16.12 -41.14
C PRO A 19 5.89 17.49 -40.97
N GLN A 20 4.66 17.61 -41.48
CA GLN A 20 3.76 18.74 -41.29
C GLN A 20 2.47 18.25 -40.64
N VAL A 21 2.11 18.78 -39.49
CA VAL A 21 0.86 18.50 -38.84
C VAL A 21 -0.25 19.31 -39.50
N LEU A 22 -1.26 18.63 -40.07
CA LEU A 22 -2.38 19.27 -40.74
C LEU A 22 -3.56 19.49 -39.78
N THR A 23 -3.83 18.53 -38.90
CA THR A 23 -4.91 18.57 -37.88
C THR A 23 -4.46 17.94 -36.57
N GLY A 24 -5.15 18.23 -35.46
CA GLY A 24 -4.91 17.60 -34.16
C GLY A 24 -3.61 18.05 -33.47
N LEU A 25 -3.19 19.28 -33.63
CA LEU A 25 -1.98 19.85 -33.03
C LEU A 25 -2.06 19.81 -31.47
N ASP A 26 -3.23 19.90 -30.94
CA ASP A 26 -3.52 19.83 -29.51
C ASP A 26 -3.50 18.39 -28.91
N ARG A 27 -3.31 17.39 -29.77
CA ARG A 27 -3.30 15.97 -29.40
C ARG A 27 -1.97 15.26 -29.65
N LEU A 28 -0.89 15.99 -29.80
CA LEU A 28 0.44 15.41 -30.01
C LEU A 28 0.97 14.64 -28.80
N ASP A 29 0.41 14.87 -27.62
CA ASP A 29 0.72 14.08 -26.40
C ASP A 29 -0.05 12.74 -26.35
N ALA A 30 -0.93 12.44 -27.32
CA ALA A 30 -1.66 11.18 -27.36
C ALA A 30 -0.70 9.98 -27.39
N PRO A 31 -0.96 8.95 -26.59
CA PRO A 31 -0.12 7.75 -26.54
C PRO A 31 -0.25 6.93 -27.81
N VAL A 32 0.88 6.49 -28.36
CA VAL A 32 0.96 5.56 -29.48
C VAL A 32 1.17 4.15 -28.94
N ARG A 33 0.18 3.28 -29.12
CA ARG A 33 0.22 1.89 -28.66
C ARG A 33 0.98 0.97 -29.61
N TRP A 34 0.82 1.18 -30.89
CA TRP A 34 1.41 0.36 -31.96
C TRP A 34 1.52 1.16 -33.26
N VAL A 35 2.25 0.62 -34.25
CA VAL A 35 2.34 1.21 -35.60
C VAL A 35 1.82 0.21 -36.61
N HIS A 36 0.90 0.65 -37.44
CA HIS A 36 0.40 -0.09 -38.61
C HIS A 36 0.83 0.59 -39.91
N VAL A 37 1.38 -0.18 -40.83
CA VAL A 37 1.58 0.27 -42.24
C VAL A 37 0.43 -0.32 -43.04
N ALA A 38 -0.41 0.50 -43.63
CA ALA A 38 -1.59 0.04 -44.35
C ALA A 38 -1.94 0.90 -45.54
N GLU A 39 -2.23 0.24 -46.66
CA GLU A 39 -2.67 0.84 -47.95
C GLU A 39 -4.10 0.42 -48.31
N LEU A 40 -4.83 -0.10 -47.36
CA LEU A 40 -6.24 -0.55 -47.52
C LEU A 40 -7.19 0.63 -47.34
N ARG A 41 -8.30 0.66 -48.14
CA ARG A 41 -9.35 1.68 -48.03
C ARG A 41 -10.17 1.56 -46.74
N THR A 42 -10.30 0.36 -46.18
CA THR A 42 -11.06 0.08 -44.96
C THR A 42 -10.14 -0.60 -43.97
N LEU A 43 -9.88 0.05 -42.83
CA LEU A 43 -9.00 -0.43 -41.75
C LEU A 43 -9.75 -0.64 -40.44
N THR A 44 -11.03 -0.30 -40.39
CA THR A 44 -11.85 -0.31 -39.15
C THR A 44 -11.82 -1.64 -38.42
N ASP A 45 -11.78 -2.76 -39.15
CA ASP A 45 -11.79 -4.11 -38.56
C ASP A 45 -10.39 -4.61 -38.16
N LEU A 46 -9.32 -3.86 -38.49
CA LEU A 46 -7.93 -4.21 -38.20
C LEU A 46 -7.32 -3.39 -37.05
N LEU A 47 -7.99 -2.33 -36.62
CA LEU A 47 -7.54 -1.45 -35.56
C LEU A 47 -8.27 -1.76 -34.27
N GLU A 48 -7.54 -1.80 -33.16
CA GLU A 48 -8.06 -1.99 -31.82
C GLU A 48 -8.13 -0.69 -31.00
N GLY A 49 -7.62 0.42 -31.59
CA GLY A 49 -7.53 1.75 -31.00
C GLY A 49 -6.12 2.07 -30.45
N GLY A 50 -5.72 3.33 -30.59
CA GLY A 50 -4.42 3.85 -30.16
C GLY A 50 -3.25 3.56 -31.11
N GLU A 51 -3.52 3.08 -32.32
CA GLU A 51 -2.48 2.84 -33.30
C GLU A 51 -2.09 4.11 -34.08
N LEU A 52 -0.81 4.20 -34.43
CA LEU A 52 -0.30 5.13 -35.45
C LEU A 52 -0.35 4.44 -36.82
N VAL A 53 -1.10 4.98 -37.75
CA VAL A 53 -1.19 4.44 -39.11
C VAL A 53 -0.21 5.15 -40.02
N LEU A 54 0.58 4.40 -40.77
CA LEU A 54 1.48 4.89 -41.83
C LEU A 54 0.92 4.48 -43.20
N THR A 55 0.79 5.44 -44.12
CA THR A 55 0.25 5.16 -45.46
C THR A 55 0.90 6.11 -46.49
N THR A 56 0.95 5.66 -47.78
CA THR A 56 1.37 6.51 -48.91
C THR A 56 0.19 7.26 -49.53
N GLY A 57 -1.00 7.14 -48.97
CA GLY A 57 -2.19 7.80 -49.49
C GLY A 57 -2.77 7.16 -50.78
N LEU A 58 -2.31 5.97 -51.14
CA LEU A 58 -2.88 5.22 -52.29
C LEU A 58 -4.36 4.89 -52.08
N ALA A 59 -4.78 4.73 -50.84
CA ALA A 59 -6.17 4.37 -50.47
C ALA A 59 -7.20 5.44 -50.91
N PHE A 60 -6.85 6.72 -50.94
CA PHE A 60 -7.74 7.83 -51.31
C PHE A 60 -7.32 8.58 -52.59
N GLY A 61 -6.14 8.31 -53.13
CA GLY A 61 -5.68 8.90 -54.39
C GLY A 61 -5.69 10.43 -54.39
N GLU A 62 -6.40 11.03 -55.36
CA GLU A 62 -6.54 12.50 -55.52
C GLU A 62 -7.96 13.01 -55.19
N SER A 63 -8.76 12.20 -54.45
CA SER A 63 -10.15 12.53 -54.10
C SER A 63 -10.24 13.01 -52.64
N ALA A 64 -10.59 14.28 -52.47
CA ALA A 64 -10.83 14.84 -51.11
C ALA A 64 -11.99 14.14 -50.37
N ALA A 65 -13.00 13.68 -51.09
CA ALA A 65 -14.09 12.90 -50.46
C ALA A 65 -13.60 11.55 -49.97
N GLN A 66 -12.78 10.83 -50.76
CA GLN A 66 -12.19 9.56 -50.32
C GLN A 66 -11.17 9.75 -49.17
N ALA A 67 -10.42 10.83 -49.18
CA ALA A 67 -9.52 11.20 -48.09
C ALA A 67 -10.34 11.45 -46.79
N TYR A 68 -11.43 12.19 -46.87
CA TYR A 68 -12.35 12.41 -45.76
C TYR A 68 -12.92 11.07 -45.18
N ASP A 69 -13.45 10.21 -46.07
CA ASP A 69 -14.00 8.92 -45.64
C ASP A 69 -12.96 8.01 -44.96
N TYR A 70 -11.75 7.98 -45.53
CA TYR A 70 -10.60 7.25 -44.96
C TYR A 70 -10.21 7.76 -43.57
N LEU A 71 -10.02 9.08 -43.41
CA LEU A 71 -9.64 9.71 -42.15
C LEU A 71 -10.75 9.56 -41.08
N SER A 72 -12.00 9.71 -41.48
CA SER A 72 -13.15 9.51 -40.59
C SER A 72 -13.28 8.07 -40.15
N GLY A 73 -12.95 7.10 -41.02
CA GLY A 73 -12.86 5.69 -40.67
C GLY A 73 -11.78 5.41 -39.61
N LEU A 74 -10.59 5.97 -39.76
CA LEU A 74 -9.51 5.86 -38.79
C LEU A 74 -9.87 6.50 -37.44
N GLN A 75 -10.50 7.68 -37.49
CA GLN A 75 -10.98 8.36 -36.27
C GLN A 75 -12.03 7.50 -35.54
N SER A 76 -12.97 6.94 -36.26
CA SER A 76 -14.02 6.06 -35.70
C SER A 76 -13.46 4.76 -35.13
N ALA A 77 -12.38 4.23 -35.71
CA ALA A 77 -11.66 3.06 -35.21
C ALA A 77 -10.74 3.39 -34.02
N GLY A 78 -10.64 4.65 -33.60
CA GLY A 78 -9.84 5.06 -32.45
C GLY A 78 -8.33 5.12 -32.71
N ALA A 79 -7.90 5.29 -33.95
CA ALA A 79 -6.49 5.50 -34.26
C ALA A 79 -5.91 6.70 -33.49
N ALA A 80 -4.67 6.59 -33.00
CA ALA A 80 -3.98 7.68 -32.31
C ALA A 80 -3.60 8.81 -33.26
N ALA A 81 -3.18 8.46 -34.47
CA ALA A 81 -2.78 9.40 -35.51
C ALA A 81 -2.61 8.68 -36.87
N VAL A 82 -2.50 9.45 -37.92
CA VAL A 82 -2.07 8.95 -39.23
C VAL A 82 -0.94 9.81 -39.82
N ILE A 83 0.10 9.15 -40.30
CA ILE A 83 1.17 9.75 -41.07
C ILE A 83 1.02 9.35 -42.55
N VAL A 84 0.86 10.33 -43.40
CA VAL A 84 0.66 10.13 -44.85
C VAL A 84 1.86 10.66 -45.60
N GLU A 85 2.52 9.78 -46.34
CA GLU A 85 3.61 10.18 -47.24
C GLU A 85 3.02 10.64 -48.56
N VAL A 86 3.10 11.94 -48.82
CA VAL A 86 2.69 12.53 -50.12
C VAL A 86 3.82 13.41 -50.65
N PRO A 87 4.67 12.84 -51.50
CA PRO A 87 5.77 13.56 -52.09
C PRO A 87 5.32 14.70 -53.00
N PRO A 88 6.22 15.71 -53.32
CA PRO A 88 5.87 16.89 -54.07
C PRO A 88 5.44 16.65 -55.54
N ASP A 89 5.79 15.49 -56.10
CA ASP A 89 5.40 15.07 -57.48
C ASP A 89 3.96 14.59 -57.60
N ARG A 90 3.21 14.54 -56.47
CA ARG A 90 1.79 14.18 -56.42
C ARG A 90 0.91 15.31 -55.81
N PRO A 91 0.83 16.47 -56.44
CA PRO A 91 0.16 17.66 -55.90
C PRO A 91 -1.36 17.44 -55.72
N GLY A 92 -2.01 16.65 -56.57
CA GLY A 92 -3.43 16.29 -56.43
C GLY A 92 -3.73 15.50 -55.15
N ALA A 93 -2.89 14.54 -54.82
CA ALA A 93 -3.01 13.78 -53.59
C ALA A 93 -2.75 14.66 -52.34
N ALA A 94 -1.85 15.59 -52.42
CA ALA A 94 -1.57 16.56 -51.35
C ALA A 94 -2.80 17.45 -51.05
N ALA A 95 -3.39 18.04 -52.09
CA ALA A 95 -4.57 18.88 -51.98
C ALA A 95 -5.78 18.07 -51.47
N ALA A 96 -5.96 16.83 -51.94
CA ALA A 96 -6.99 15.92 -51.45
C ALA A 96 -6.86 15.58 -49.97
N LEU A 97 -5.62 15.34 -49.50
CA LEU A 97 -5.35 15.07 -48.07
C LEU A 97 -5.65 16.30 -47.21
N GLU A 98 -5.19 17.48 -47.60
CA GLU A 98 -5.40 18.73 -46.86
C GLU A 98 -6.89 19.07 -46.76
N GLU A 99 -7.64 18.99 -47.86
CA GLU A 99 -9.08 19.24 -47.88
C GLU A 99 -9.86 18.17 -47.08
N GLY A 100 -9.51 16.89 -47.24
CA GLY A 100 -10.14 15.79 -46.51
C GLY A 100 -9.91 15.91 -45.02
N ALA A 101 -8.68 16.24 -44.58
CA ALA A 101 -8.33 16.46 -43.19
C ALA A 101 -9.07 17.65 -42.57
N ALA A 102 -9.16 18.78 -43.30
CA ALA A 102 -9.91 19.95 -42.86
C ALA A 102 -11.40 19.64 -42.68
N ARG A 103 -12.01 18.87 -43.58
CA ARG A 103 -13.41 18.41 -43.46
C ARG A 103 -13.59 17.48 -42.26
N ALA A 104 -12.68 16.53 -42.05
CA ALA A 104 -12.74 15.61 -40.91
C ALA A 104 -12.64 16.36 -39.59
N ALA A 105 -11.79 17.36 -39.48
CA ALA A 105 -11.67 18.19 -38.28
C ALA A 105 -12.94 19.03 -38.00
N GLN A 106 -13.72 19.39 -39.02
CA GLN A 106 -14.97 20.15 -38.87
C GLN A 106 -16.18 19.29 -38.56
N ALA A 107 -16.12 17.98 -38.79
CA ALA A 107 -17.26 17.06 -38.58
C ALA A 107 -17.63 16.83 -37.13
N GLY A 108 -16.84 17.32 -36.19
CA GLY A 108 -17.05 17.22 -34.73
C GLY A 108 -16.43 15.94 -34.14
N GLY A 109 -16.27 15.95 -32.81
CA GLY A 109 -15.60 14.86 -32.07
C GLY A 109 -14.11 15.12 -31.83
N ALA A 110 -13.40 14.09 -31.35
CA ALA A 110 -11.97 14.16 -31.08
C ALA A 110 -11.18 14.16 -32.41
N VAL A 111 -10.56 15.28 -32.74
CA VAL A 111 -9.84 15.45 -34.02
C VAL A 111 -8.68 14.47 -34.12
N LEU A 112 -8.63 13.68 -35.20
CA LEU A 112 -7.51 12.80 -35.52
C LEU A 112 -6.29 13.63 -35.91
N PRO A 113 -5.12 13.47 -35.29
CA PRO A 113 -3.86 14.04 -35.79
C PRO A 113 -3.52 13.45 -37.15
N VAL A 114 -3.46 14.32 -38.16
CA VAL A 114 -3.07 13.97 -39.53
C VAL A 114 -1.76 14.65 -39.83
N ILE A 115 -0.76 13.86 -40.13
CA ILE A 115 0.61 14.34 -40.42
C ILE A 115 0.96 14.02 -41.89
N ARG A 116 1.36 15.00 -42.64
CA ARG A 116 1.89 14.82 -44.00
C ARG A 116 3.42 14.77 -43.96
N LEU A 117 4.02 13.80 -44.67
CA LEU A 117 5.43 13.81 -44.98
C LEU A 117 5.66 14.35 -46.39
N HIS A 118 6.59 15.28 -46.50
CA HIS A 118 6.97 15.90 -47.77
C HIS A 118 8.07 15.15 -48.53
N ARG A 119 8.73 14.19 -47.84
CA ARG A 119 9.81 13.37 -48.40
C ARG A 119 9.53 11.90 -48.10
N THR A 120 9.93 11.05 -49.03
CA THR A 120 9.85 9.60 -48.87
C THR A 120 10.78 9.13 -47.77
N ILE A 121 10.24 8.31 -46.89
CA ILE A 121 10.97 7.62 -45.79
C ILE A 121 10.67 6.12 -45.85
N ARG A 122 11.50 5.34 -45.19
CA ARG A 122 11.26 3.90 -45.08
C ARG A 122 10.40 3.60 -43.92
N PHE A 123 9.11 3.29 -44.13
CA PHE A 123 8.15 2.95 -43.07
C PHE A 123 8.62 1.83 -42.18
N VAL A 124 9.38 0.86 -42.73
CA VAL A 124 9.94 -0.23 -41.92
C VAL A 124 10.91 0.29 -40.85
N GLU A 125 11.68 1.34 -41.13
CA GLU A 125 12.58 1.94 -40.15
C GLU A 125 11.80 2.70 -39.07
N VAL A 126 10.72 3.39 -39.41
CA VAL A 126 9.80 4.01 -38.44
C VAL A 126 9.19 2.97 -37.55
N THR A 127 8.64 1.90 -38.13
CA THR A 127 8.04 0.79 -37.40
C THR A 127 9.05 0.16 -36.42
N GLU A 128 10.27 -0.11 -36.85
CA GLU A 128 11.33 -0.69 -36.06
C GLU A 128 11.67 0.19 -34.85
N VAL A 129 11.90 1.48 -35.06
CA VAL A 129 12.29 2.41 -33.99
C VAL A 129 11.17 2.60 -33.00
N VAL A 130 9.93 2.77 -33.46
CA VAL A 130 8.77 2.95 -32.60
C VAL A 130 8.49 1.70 -31.77
N HIS A 131 8.47 0.51 -32.40
CA HIS A 131 8.22 -0.75 -31.67
C HIS A 131 9.35 -1.05 -30.68
N ARG A 132 10.61 -0.82 -31.04
CA ARG A 132 11.75 -0.96 -30.12
C ARG A 132 11.57 -0.04 -28.90
N ARG A 133 11.12 1.20 -29.09
CA ARG A 133 10.90 2.14 -27.98
C ARG A 133 9.73 1.73 -27.09
N ILE A 134 8.63 1.23 -27.67
CA ILE A 134 7.47 0.72 -26.93
C ILE A 134 7.88 -0.48 -26.07
N VAL A 135 8.56 -1.48 -26.66
CA VAL A 135 9.01 -2.68 -25.95
C VAL A 135 10.01 -2.33 -24.85
N ALA A 136 10.96 -1.42 -25.13
CA ALA A 136 11.90 -0.96 -24.10
C ALA A 136 11.19 -0.30 -22.92
N GLY A 137 10.16 0.53 -23.16
CA GLY A 137 9.36 1.15 -22.12
C GLY A 137 8.57 0.13 -21.28
N GLN A 138 8.03 -0.91 -21.90
CA GLN A 138 7.35 -2.01 -21.19
C GLN A 138 8.34 -2.80 -20.32
N LEU A 139 9.54 -3.10 -20.85
CA LEU A 139 10.57 -3.79 -20.10
C LEU A 139 11.03 -2.98 -18.88
N GLU A 140 11.19 -1.67 -19.03
CA GLU A 140 11.56 -0.75 -17.95
C GLU A 140 10.50 -0.77 -16.82
N GLN A 141 9.21 -0.77 -17.18
CA GLN A 141 8.13 -0.87 -16.19
C GLN A 141 8.14 -2.20 -15.43
N VAL A 142 8.35 -3.31 -16.15
CA VAL A 142 8.45 -4.64 -15.53
C VAL A 142 9.65 -4.73 -14.59
N GLU A 143 10.80 -4.22 -15.02
CA GLU A 143 12.03 -4.21 -14.20
C GLU A 143 11.85 -3.35 -12.94
N LYS A 144 11.22 -2.19 -13.05
CA LYS A 144 10.92 -1.33 -11.91
C LYS A 144 9.97 -2.01 -10.92
N ALA A 145 8.91 -2.67 -11.42
CA ALA A 145 7.99 -3.43 -10.58
C ALA A 145 8.71 -4.60 -9.86
N ARG A 146 9.64 -5.26 -10.55
CA ARG A 146 10.48 -6.32 -9.97
C ARG A 146 11.38 -5.77 -8.85
N GLN A 147 12.06 -4.65 -9.07
CA GLN A 147 12.93 -4.01 -8.07
C GLN A 147 12.14 -3.60 -6.83
N VAL A 148 10.98 -3.00 -6.99
CA VAL A 148 10.09 -2.64 -5.86
C VAL A 148 9.68 -3.90 -5.09
N HIS A 149 9.29 -4.96 -5.79
CA HIS A 149 8.93 -6.23 -5.16
C HIS A 149 10.09 -6.82 -4.36
N GLU A 150 11.32 -6.83 -4.91
CA GLU A 150 12.50 -7.35 -4.22
C GLU A 150 12.82 -6.56 -2.95
N VAL A 151 12.74 -5.22 -3.00
CA VAL A 151 12.98 -4.37 -1.83
C VAL A 151 12.04 -4.73 -0.68
N PHE A 152 10.73 -4.78 -0.92
CA PHE A 152 9.76 -5.08 0.15
C PHE A 152 9.79 -6.55 0.59
N THR A 153 10.14 -7.47 -0.30
CA THR A 153 10.39 -8.88 0.06
C THR A 153 11.57 -8.99 1.02
N MET A 154 12.68 -8.31 0.73
CA MET A 154 13.85 -8.29 1.61
C MET A 154 13.55 -7.67 2.97
N LEU A 155 12.83 -6.55 3.01
CA LEU A 155 12.39 -5.94 4.27
C LEU A 155 11.52 -6.92 5.10
N SER A 156 10.61 -7.64 4.46
CA SER A 156 9.79 -8.66 5.14
C SER A 156 10.61 -9.82 5.67
N LEU A 157 11.59 -10.31 4.91
CA LEU A 157 12.48 -11.42 5.32
C LEU A 157 13.42 -11.01 6.48
N GLN A 158 13.82 -9.75 6.53
CA GLN A 158 14.67 -9.20 7.58
C GLN A 158 13.88 -8.77 8.82
N SER A 159 12.55 -8.95 8.82
CA SER A 159 11.66 -8.47 9.88
C SER A 159 11.82 -6.97 10.15
N ALA A 160 11.96 -6.19 9.07
CA ALA A 160 12.10 -4.75 9.15
C ALA A 160 10.95 -4.11 9.94
N GLY A 161 11.26 -3.12 10.77
CA GLY A 161 10.26 -2.42 11.56
C GLY A 161 9.33 -1.56 10.71
N VAL A 162 8.19 -1.18 11.30
CA VAL A 162 7.16 -0.36 10.64
C VAL A 162 7.75 0.95 10.09
N GLN A 163 8.57 1.65 10.89
CA GLN A 163 9.19 2.91 10.48
C GLN A 163 10.11 2.72 9.27
N GLU A 164 10.94 1.68 9.26
CA GLU A 164 11.87 1.37 8.17
C GLU A 164 11.15 1.09 6.85
N ILE A 165 10.02 0.37 6.90
CA ILE A 165 9.18 0.12 5.73
C ILE A 165 8.60 1.44 5.18
N VAL A 166 8.13 2.34 6.06
CA VAL A 166 7.59 3.65 5.68
C VAL A 166 8.69 4.55 5.10
N ASP A 167 9.87 4.60 5.71
CA ASP A 167 11.01 5.37 5.22
C ASP A 167 11.42 4.90 3.82
N ARG A 168 11.52 3.59 3.62
CA ARG A 168 11.88 3.02 2.32
C ARG A 168 10.82 3.28 1.26
N THR A 169 9.55 3.30 1.64
CA THR A 169 8.45 3.68 0.76
C THR A 169 8.59 5.12 0.26
N ALA A 170 8.87 6.05 1.18
CA ALA A 170 9.06 7.45 0.85
C ALA A 170 10.32 7.69 -0.01
N GLU A 171 11.41 6.98 0.25
CA GLU A 171 12.63 7.03 -0.57
C GLU A 171 12.38 6.58 -2.02
N LEU A 172 11.66 5.47 -2.21
CA LEU A 172 11.33 4.95 -3.54
C LEU A 172 10.43 5.90 -4.34
N LEU A 173 9.55 6.62 -3.65
CA LEU A 173 8.60 7.55 -4.27
C LEU A 173 9.15 8.96 -4.41
N GLY A 174 10.13 9.36 -3.59
CA GLY A 174 10.55 10.75 -3.44
C GLY A 174 9.45 11.66 -2.90
N LEU A 175 8.46 11.11 -2.18
CA LEU A 175 7.27 11.79 -1.69
C LEU A 175 7.02 11.47 -0.21
N PRO A 176 6.33 12.37 0.55
CA PRO A 176 5.98 12.09 1.93
C PRO A 176 4.97 10.94 2.02
N VAL A 177 5.17 10.05 3.01
CA VAL A 177 4.31 8.90 3.28
C VAL A 177 3.92 8.90 4.74
N VAL A 178 2.65 8.66 5.03
CA VAL A 178 2.14 8.55 6.40
C VAL A 178 1.38 7.23 6.55
N LEU A 179 1.71 6.49 7.58
CA LEU A 179 0.95 5.32 8.03
C LEU A 179 0.10 5.73 9.23
N GLU A 180 -1.19 5.50 9.16
CA GLU A 180 -2.11 5.72 10.27
C GLU A 180 -2.94 4.47 10.57
N ASP A 181 -3.45 4.41 11.79
CA ASP A 181 -4.36 3.37 12.23
C ASP A 181 -5.83 3.68 11.90
N ASN A 182 -6.74 2.76 12.26
CA ASN A 182 -8.18 2.94 12.06
C ASN A 182 -8.80 4.05 12.93
N ALA A 183 -8.08 4.55 13.93
CA ALA A 183 -8.47 5.71 14.74
C ALA A 183 -7.94 7.03 14.15
N HIS A 184 -7.29 6.98 12.99
CA HIS A 184 -6.65 8.10 12.31
C HIS A 184 -5.46 8.69 13.08
N LEU A 185 -4.81 7.87 13.91
CA LEU A 185 -3.58 8.24 14.60
C LEU A 185 -2.38 7.85 13.74
N VAL A 186 -1.41 8.75 13.65
CA VAL A 186 -0.16 8.50 12.93
C VAL A 186 0.66 7.45 13.69
N VAL A 187 0.94 6.34 13.04
CA VAL A 187 1.78 5.23 13.55
C VAL A 187 3.23 5.43 13.16
N ALA A 188 3.46 5.81 11.90
CA ALA A 188 4.78 6.10 11.36
C ALA A 188 4.65 7.10 10.20
N TYR A 189 5.70 7.85 9.93
CA TYR A 189 5.73 8.75 8.77
C TYR A 189 7.16 8.94 8.26
N ALA A 190 7.26 9.30 6.98
CA ALA A 190 8.48 9.77 6.35
C ALA A 190 8.16 11.06 5.60
N ALA A 191 8.89 12.12 5.90
CA ALA A 191 8.52 13.47 5.46
C ALA A 191 8.85 13.78 3.98
N GLY A 192 9.70 12.96 3.32
CA GLY A 192 9.98 13.09 1.89
C GLY A 192 10.46 14.49 1.46
N GLY A 193 11.16 15.21 2.36
CA GLY A 193 11.63 16.58 2.09
C GLY A 193 10.67 17.70 2.52
N VAL A 194 9.49 17.37 3.04
CA VAL A 194 8.52 18.33 3.61
C VAL A 194 8.81 18.49 5.11
N GLU A 195 8.55 19.67 5.68
CA GLU A 195 8.70 19.88 7.12
C GLU A 195 7.68 19.01 7.89
N PRO A 196 8.11 18.18 8.87
CA PRO A 196 7.21 17.28 9.59
C PRO A 196 6.00 17.94 10.24
N GLN A 197 6.18 19.15 10.79
CA GLN A 197 5.08 19.92 11.40
C GLN A 197 4.05 20.35 10.37
N GLU A 198 4.47 20.66 9.15
CA GLU A 198 3.57 21.01 8.05
C GLU A 198 2.83 19.77 7.54
N LEU A 199 3.54 18.68 7.33
CA LEU A 199 2.98 17.40 6.89
C LEU A 199 1.86 16.93 7.81
N LEU A 200 2.09 16.95 9.13
CA LEU A 200 1.20 16.39 10.14
C LEU A 200 0.21 17.42 10.72
N ARG A 201 0.22 18.68 10.23
CA ARG A 201 -0.69 19.72 10.70
C ARG A 201 -2.14 19.29 10.55
N ASP A 202 -2.90 19.33 11.65
CA ASP A 202 -4.31 18.93 11.71
C ASP A 202 -4.60 17.54 11.12
N TRP A 203 -3.61 16.63 11.16
CA TRP A 203 -3.67 15.34 10.45
C TRP A 203 -4.95 14.58 10.73
N GLN A 204 -5.30 14.38 11.99
CA GLN A 204 -6.47 13.60 12.37
C GLN A 204 -7.79 14.19 11.82
N ARG A 205 -7.90 15.53 11.77
CA ARG A 205 -9.07 16.19 11.18
C ARG A 205 -9.12 16.00 9.67
N ARG A 206 -7.99 16.19 8.98
CA ARG A 206 -7.85 15.99 7.52
C ARG A 206 -8.13 14.55 7.15
N SER A 207 -7.55 13.62 7.88
CA SER A 207 -7.68 12.19 7.66
C SER A 207 -9.13 11.71 7.81
N ARG A 208 -9.87 12.19 8.81
CA ARG A 208 -11.30 11.85 8.99
C ARG A 208 -12.20 12.39 7.89
N ALA A 209 -11.80 13.46 7.21
CA ALA A 209 -12.52 13.98 6.05
C ALA A 209 -12.37 13.10 4.80
N VAL A 210 -11.31 12.29 4.74
CA VAL A 210 -11.04 11.39 3.62
C VAL A 210 -11.56 9.99 3.93
N ARG A 211 -12.58 9.54 3.19
CA ARG A 211 -13.15 8.20 3.35
C ARG A 211 -12.10 7.12 3.04
N GLY A 212 -11.98 6.12 3.92
CA GLY A 212 -11.18 4.92 3.68
C GLY A 212 -11.85 4.00 2.65
N PHE A 213 -11.04 3.27 1.89
CA PHE A 213 -11.47 2.31 0.88
C PHE A 213 -10.73 0.97 1.08
N ARG A 214 -11.22 -0.07 0.42
CA ARG A 214 -10.60 -1.41 0.43
C ARG A 214 -9.55 -1.60 -0.66
N GLU A 215 -9.40 -0.63 -1.54
CA GLU A 215 -8.49 -0.64 -2.70
C GLU A 215 -7.66 0.63 -2.72
N THR A 216 -6.52 0.58 -3.37
CA THR A 216 -5.66 1.75 -3.58
C THR A 216 -6.34 2.73 -4.52
N ARG A 217 -6.49 3.97 -4.09
CA ARG A 217 -7.12 5.03 -4.90
C ARG A 217 -6.85 6.43 -4.40
N LEU A 218 -7.05 7.39 -5.28
CA LEU A 218 -7.12 8.80 -4.94
C LEU A 218 -8.46 9.12 -4.24
N ALA A 219 -8.43 9.94 -3.19
CA ALA A 219 -9.61 10.31 -2.44
C ALA A 219 -9.47 11.66 -1.72
N GLY A 220 -10.63 12.28 -1.42
CA GLY A 220 -10.74 13.57 -0.74
C GLY A 220 -10.40 14.75 -1.63
N ASP A 221 -10.63 15.96 -1.11
CA ASP A 221 -10.39 17.22 -1.83
C ASP A 221 -8.89 17.45 -2.11
N GLU A 222 -8.03 16.98 -1.20
CA GLU A 222 -6.58 17.04 -1.35
C GLU A 222 -6.02 15.94 -2.26
N GLN A 223 -6.88 15.09 -2.82
CA GLN A 223 -6.50 13.99 -3.73
C GLN A 223 -5.42 13.06 -3.14
N TRP A 224 -5.61 12.64 -1.89
CA TRP A 224 -4.70 11.70 -1.25
C TRP A 224 -4.72 10.35 -1.95
N LEU A 225 -3.55 9.85 -2.32
CA LEU A 225 -3.43 8.45 -2.74
C LEU A 225 -3.30 7.59 -1.48
N GLN A 226 -4.23 6.65 -1.29
CA GLN A 226 -4.27 5.83 -0.09
C GLN A 226 -4.37 4.34 -0.43
N THR A 227 -3.73 3.53 0.40
CA THR A 227 -3.71 2.07 0.32
C THR A 227 -4.06 1.48 1.67
N PRO A 228 -5.04 0.57 1.79
CA PRO A 228 -5.35 -0.10 3.04
C PRO A 228 -4.20 -1.04 3.45
N VAL A 229 -3.93 -1.11 4.76
CA VAL A 229 -2.93 -2.01 5.34
C VAL A 229 -3.60 -3.08 6.18
N GLY A 230 -3.40 -4.34 5.81
CA GLY A 230 -3.99 -5.50 6.50
C GLY A 230 -4.10 -6.72 5.60
N LEU A 231 -4.64 -7.82 6.13
CA LEU A 231 -4.84 -9.08 5.43
C LEU A 231 -6.33 -9.39 5.26
N GLY A 232 -6.74 -9.71 4.04
CA GLY A 232 -8.12 -10.03 3.71
C GLY A 232 -9.09 -8.92 4.08
N SER A 233 -10.02 -9.18 5.00
CA SER A 233 -10.99 -8.19 5.49
C SER A 233 -10.53 -7.44 6.75
N GLN A 234 -9.39 -7.82 7.34
CA GLN A 234 -8.88 -7.25 8.58
C GLN A 234 -7.84 -6.16 8.28
N HIS A 235 -8.31 -4.96 7.95
CA HIS A 235 -7.45 -3.79 7.82
C HIS A 235 -7.29 -3.14 9.20
N TRP A 236 -6.04 -2.80 9.55
CA TRP A 236 -5.72 -2.15 10.83
C TRP A 236 -5.27 -0.70 10.65
N GLY A 237 -5.01 -0.28 9.41
CA GLY A 237 -4.57 1.06 9.09
C GLY A 237 -4.57 1.30 7.59
N ARG A 238 -4.00 2.42 7.18
CA ARG A 238 -3.74 2.76 5.78
C ARG A 238 -2.44 3.54 5.60
N LEU A 239 -1.77 3.32 4.46
CA LEU A 239 -0.70 4.17 3.96
C LEU A 239 -1.30 5.31 3.12
N VAL A 240 -0.78 6.50 3.30
CA VAL A 240 -1.27 7.72 2.65
C VAL A 240 -0.11 8.50 2.06
N LEU A 241 -0.24 8.88 0.78
CA LEU A 241 0.47 10.01 0.20
C LEU A 241 -0.46 11.22 0.27
N PRO A 242 -0.13 12.27 1.03
CA PRO A 242 -1.03 13.41 1.25
C PRO A 242 -0.99 14.44 0.12
N ALA A 243 -0.59 14.03 -1.09
CA ALA A 243 -0.60 14.83 -2.29
C ALA A 243 -0.82 13.94 -3.52
N ALA A 244 -1.53 14.44 -4.52
CA ALA A 244 -1.70 13.73 -5.78
C ALA A 244 -0.36 13.66 -6.53
N PRO A 245 0.04 12.48 -7.05
CA PRO A 245 1.12 12.41 -8.02
C PRO A 245 0.81 13.25 -9.27
N PRO A 246 1.83 13.86 -9.91
CA PRO A 246 1.62 14.88 -10.94
C PRO A 246 1.00 14.35 -12.26
N THR A 247 1.11 13.07 -12.53
CA THR A 247 0.56 12.43 -13.74
C THR A 247 -0.14 11.12 -13.41
N PRO A 248 -1.06 10.65 -14.28
CA PRO A 248 -1.70 9.35 -14.10
C PRO A 248 -0.70 8.17 -14.02
N GLU A 249 0.39 8.23 -14.79
CA GLU A 249 1.44 7.21 -14.77
C GLU A 249 2.20 7.23 -13.43
N ALA A 250 2.54 8.42 -12.92
CA ALA A 250 3.15 8.56 -11.60
C ALA A 250 2.21 8.08 -10.48
N ALA A 251 0.90 8.30 -10.63
CA ALA A 251 -0.10 7.78 -9.70
C ALA A 251 -0.19 6.25 -9.72
N ALA A 252 -0.15 5.64 -10.91
CA ALA A 252 -0.13 4.19 -11.05
C ALA A 252 1.14 3.56 -10.46
N GLU A 253 2.29 4.19 -10.68
CA GLU A 253 3.56 3.78 -10.08
C GLU A 253 3.53 3.91 -8.56
N ALA A 254 3.08 5.04 -8.03
CA ALA A 254 2.95 5.26 -6.59
C ALA A 254 1.98 4.26 -5.95
N ALA A 255 0.86 3.95 -6.61
CA ALA A 255 -0.09 2.93 -6.17
C ALA A 255 0.58 1.56 -6.03
N MET A 256 1.35 1.13 -7.03
CA MET A 256 2.09 -0.13 -6.99
C MET A 256 3.08 -0.19 -5.81
N VAL A 257 3.83 0.89 -5.56
CA VAL A 257 4.78 0.96 -4.44
C VAL A 257 4.05 0.90 -3.11
N LEU A 258 2.96 1.68 -2.93
CA LEU A 258 2.14 1.67 -1.71
C LEU A 258 1.51 0.30 -1.44
N GLU A 259 1.04 -0.39 -2.47
CA GLU A 259 0.48 -1.74 -2.33
C GLU A 259 1.52 -2.74 -1.83
N ARG A 260 2.74 -2.69 -2.35
CA ARG A 260 3.83 -3.55 -1.88
C ARG A 260 4.25 -3.20 -0.46
N ALA A 261 4.33 -1.92 -0.12
CA ALA A 261 4.58 -1.47 1.25
C ALA A 261 3.47 -1.92 2.21
N GLY A 262 2.21 -1.77 1.82
CA GLY A 262 1.05 -2.23 2.59
C GLY A 262 1.07 -3.72 2.85
N GLN A 263 1.47 -4.54 1.86
CA GLN A 263 1.68 -5.98 2.01
C GLN A 263 2.81 -6.29 3.00
N ALA A 264 3.95 -5.59 2.90
CA ALA A 264 5.06 -5.78 3.83
C ALA A 264 4.67 -5.41 5.27
N LEU A 265 3.95 -4.31 5.48
CA LEU A 265 3.42 -3.91 6.79
C LEU A 265 2.41 -4.91 7.34
N ALA A 266 1.57 -5.51 6.49
CA ALA A 266 0.63 -6.55 6.90
C ALA A 266 1.36 -7.82 7.36
N ILE A 267 2.43 -8.22 6.66
CA ILE A 267 3.29 -9.37 7.03
C ILE A 267 4.04 -9.07 8.33
N ASN A 268 4.62 -7.88 8.47
CA ASN A 268 5.29 -7.45 9.71
C ASN A 268 4.34 -7.57 10.91
N ARG A 269 3.12 -7.03 10.79
CA ARG A 269 2.12 -7.10 11.86
C ARG A 269 1.71 -8.54 12.21
N LEU A 270 1.65 -9.42 11.21
CA LEU A 270 1.38 -10.85 11.44
C LEU A 270 2.54 -11.50 12.21
N ALA A 271 3.78 -11.24 11.80
CA ALA A 271 4.97 -11.78 12.46
C ALA A 271 5.08 -11.30 13.92
N GLU A 272 4.81 -10.02 14.20
CA GLU A 272 4.75 -9.49 15.57
C GLU A 272 3.69 -10.21 16.42
N ARG A 273 2.50 -10.43 15.85
CA ARG A 273 1.42 -11.17 16.54
C ARG A 273 1.78 -12.62 16.81
N ASP A 274 2.44 -13.29 15.87
CA ASP A 274 2.88 -14.67 16.04
C ASP A 274 3.97 -14.79 17.10
N GLN A 275 4.93 -13.85 17.11
CA GLN A 275 5.97 -13.79 18.17
C GLN A 275 5.36 -13.55 19.54
N ALA A 276 4.43 -12.60 19.66
CA ALA A 276 3.71 -12.36 20.91
C ALA A 276 2.93 -13.61 21.35
N GLY A 277 2.28 -14.32 20.41
CA GLY A 277 1.58 -15.56 20.67
C GLY A 277 2.49 -16.68 21.21
N LEU A 278 3.68 -16.85 20.62
CA LEU A 278 4.68 -17.82 21.10
C LEU A 278 5.20 -17.47 22.50
N ALA A 279 5.48 -16.18 22.76
CA ALA A 279 5.88 -15.72 24.09
C ALA A 279 4.80 -15.99 25.14
N GLN A 280 3.54 -15.71 24.82
CA GLN A 280 2.41 -16.00 25.70
C GLN A 280 2.26 -17.51 25.96
N GLN A 281 2.42 -18.36 24.95
CA GLN A 281 2.40 -19.82 25.13
C GLN A 281 3.54 -20.30 26.04
N ALA A 282 4.74 -19.76 25.89
CA ALA A 282 5.88 -20.09 26.72
C ALA A 282 5.67 -19.62 28.18
N GLN A 283 5.10 -18.43 28.38
CA GLN A 283 4.70 -17.95 29.72
C GLN A 283 3.63 -18.83 30.34
N ALA A 284 2.60 -19.21 29.57
CA ALA A 284 1.55 -20.13 30.03
C ALA A 284 2.12 -21.49 30.45
N GLY A 285 3.03 -22.05 29.66
CA GLY A 285 3.73 -23.28 29.97
C GLY A 285 4.50 -23.21 31.29
N LEU A 286 5.26 -22.12 31.49
CA LEU A 286 6.02 -21.91 32.73
C LEU A 286 5.09 -21.75 33.95
N ILE A 287 4.04 -20.94 33.86
CA ILE A 287 3.05 -20.78 34.96
C ILE A 287 2.37 -22.11 35.29
N HIS A 288 2.01 -22.91 34.29
CA HIS A 288 1.40 -24.23 34.50
C HIS A 288 2.36 -25.21 35.20
N GLU A 289 3.64 -25.25 34.79
CA GLU A 289 4.67 -26.07 35.44
C GLU A 289 4.91 -25.66 36.89
N LEU A 290 4.94 -24.34 37.18
CA LEU A 290 5.06 -23.81 38.54
C LEU A 290 3.90 -24.18 39.42
N ARG A 291 2.65 -24.04 38.97
CA ARG A 291 1.45 -24.46 39.72
C ARG A 291 1.41 -25.96 39.96
N ALA A 292 1.86 -26.75 38.97
CA ALA A 292 1.96 -28.20 39.11
C ALA A 292 3.16 -28.67 39.97
N GLN A 293 3.96 -27.74 40.50
CA GLN A 293 5.18 -28.01 41.30
C GLN A 293 6.18 -28.95 40.55
N ARG A 294 6.26 -28.85 39.22
CA ARG A 294 7.11 -29.73 38.41
C ARG A 294 8.56 -29.23 38.26
N VAL A 295 8.84 -28.05 38.75
CA VAL A 295 10.21 -27.46 38.71
C VAL A 295 10.74 -27.40 40.14
N SER A 296 11.92 -27.95 40.35
CA SER A 296 12.43 -28.14 41.72
C SER A 296 13.40 -27.04 42.17
N ALA A 297 14.03 -26.28 41.24
CA ALA A 297 15.03 -25.29 41.55
C ALA A 297 14.57 -23.87 41.20
N GLU A 298 14.46 -22.98 42.19
CA GLU A 298 14.04 -21.58 42.01
C GLU A 298 15.00 -20.83 41.04
N ALA A 299 16.30 -21.14 41.07
CA ALA A 299 17.27 -20.52 40.14
C ALA A 299 17.00 -20.83 38.66
N GLU A 300 16.54 -22.05 38.35
CA GLU A 300 16.16 -22.44 36.99
C GLU A 300 14.87 -21.72 36.57
N VAL A 301 13.90 -21.64 37.46
CA VAL A 301 12.65 -20.90 37.26
C VAL A 301 12.94 -19.44 36.95
N LEU A 302 13.78 -18.77 37.73
CA LEU A 302 14.17 -17.37 37.50
C LEU A 302 14.88 -17.17 36.19
N THR A 303 15.74 -18.10 35.79
CA THR A 303 16.44 -18.03 34.49
C THR A 303 15.45 -18.11 33.32
N ARG A 304 14.51 -19.06 33.37
CA ARG A 304 13.47 -19.22 32.35
C ARG A 304 12.50 -18.04 32.34
N ALA A 305 12.09 -17.57 33.52
CA ALA A 305 11.22 -16.40 33.66
C ALA A 305 11.88 -15.12 33.12
N SER A 306 13.18 -14.95 33.36
CA SER A 306 13.95 -13.82 32.82
C SER A 306 14.05 -13.86 31.29
N ALA A 307 14.22 -15.04 30.70
CA ALA A 307 14.19 -15.22 29.26
C ALA A 307 12.81 -14.88 28.65
N LEU A 308 11.74 -14.95 29.43
CA LEU A 308 10.37 -14.57 29.06
C LEU A 308 9.99 -13.13 29.43
N GLY A 309 10.97 -12.30 29.83
CA GLY A 309 10.79 -10.87 30.08
C GLY A 309 10.51 -10.50 31.53
N LEU A 310 10.42 -11.46 32.47
CA LEU A 310 10.24 -11.15 33.88
C LEU A 310 11.56 -10.64 34.48
N ARG A 311 11.54 -9.46 35.08
CA ARG A 311 12.71 -8.94 35.79
C ARG A 311 12.81 -9.59 37.17
N PRO A 312 14.02 -10.03 37.58
CA PRO A 312 14.23 -10.52 38.93
C PRO A 312 13.80 -9.48 39.97
N SER A 313 13.05 -9.91 40.97
CA SER A 313 12.48 -9.06 42.01
C SER A 313 12.57 -9.73 43.36
N PRO A 314 12.64 -8.97 44.48
CA PRO A 314 12.67 -9.53 45.84
C PRO A 314 11.35 -10.25 46.20
N ALA A 315 10.24 -9.88 45.54
CA ALA A 315 8.96 -10.51 45.77
C ALA A 315 8.11 -10.49 44.49
N TYR A 316 7.19 -11.46 44.40
CA TYR A 316 6.24 -11.61 43.32
C TYR A 316 4.83 -11.69 43.87
N LEU A 317 3.91 -10.95 43.22
CA LEU A 317 2.51 -10.86 43.60
C LEU A 317 1.66 -11.68 42.63
N PRO A 318 0.94 -12.71 43.11
CA PRO A 318 0.01 -13.45 42.31
C PRO A 318 -1.30 -12.66 42.16
N LEU A 319 -1.80 -12.54 40.91
CA LEU A 319 -3.06 -11.93 40.57
C LEU A 319 -3.83 -12.84 39.62
N VAL A 320 -5.15 -12.88 39.74
CA VAL A 320 -6.02 -13.52 38.76
C VAL A 320 -7.05 -12.50 38.29
N LEU A 321 -7.06 -12.23 36.98
CA LEU A 321 -8.06 -11.39 36.36
C LEU A 321 -9.19 -12.27 35.83
N HIS A 322 -10.39 -12.05 36.29
CA HIS A 322 -11.60 -12.76 35.87
C HIS A 322 -12.36 -11.88 34.90
N LEU A 323 -12.54 -12.36 33.67
CA LEU A 323 -13.38 -11.72 32.66
C LEU A 323 -14.85 -12.08 32.90
N ASP A 324 -15.71 -11.08 32.88
CA ASP A 324 -17.15 -11.33 32.92
C ASP A 324 -17.60 -11.92 31.57
N ALA A 325 -18.25 -13.06 31.66
CA ALA A 325 -18.76 -13.80 30.51
C ALA A 325 -19.86 -13.04 29.74
N GLY A 326 -20.50 -12.05 30.36
CA GLY A 326 -21.65 -11.37 29.79
C GLY A 326 -22.77 -12.35 29.40
N THR A 327 -23.66 -11.96 28.52
CA THR A 327 -24.79 -12.78 28.07
C THR A 327 -24.45 -13.77 26.95
N GLY A 328 -23.23 -13.75 26.40
CA GLY A 328 -22.80 -14.57 25.27
C GLY A 328 -21.98 -15.78 25.71
N LYS A 329 -22.50 -17.00 25.50
CA LYS A 329 -21.81 -18.26 25.78
C LYS A 329 -20.89 -18.76 24.65
N ASP A 330 -20.43 -17.91 23.79
CA ASP A 330 -19.54 -18.31 22.68
C ASP A 330 -18.07 -18.43 23.17
N PRO A 331 -17.50 -19.66 23.22
CA PRO A 331 -16.10 -19.87 23.65
C PRO A 331 -15.09 -19.06 22.84
N MET A 332 -15.33 -18.85 21.55
CA MET A 332 -14.45 -18.09 20.68
C MET A 332 -14.46 -16.60 21.04
N SER A 333 -15.58 -16.08 21.49
CA SER A 333 -15.65 -14.68 21.94
C SER A 333 -14.89 -14.48 23.25
N MET A 334 -14.94 -15.44 24.17
CA MET A 334 -14.20 -15.39 25.42
C MET A 334 -12.68 -15.45 25.16
N GLN A 335 -12.23 -16.34 24.29
CA GLN A 335 -10.82 -16.46 23.94
C GLN A 335 -10.27 -15.18 23.28
N ARG A 336 -11.10 -14.49 22.48
CA ARG A 336 -10.73 -13.17 21.92
C ARG A 336 -10.60 -12.11 23.03
N LYS A 337 -11.50 -12.10 24.02
CA LYS A 337 -11.44 -11.17 25.15
C LYS A 337 -10.22 -11.45 26.05
N GLU A 338 -9.90 -12.70 26.32
CA GLU A 338 -8.69 -13.11 27.06
C GLU A 338 -7.42 -12.58 26.38
N ARG A 339 -7.32 -12.79 25.08
CA ARG A 339 -6.19 -12.30 24.28
C ARG A 339 -6.09 -10.78 24.31
N ALA A 340 -7.21 -10.09 24.13
CA ALA A 340 -7.23 -8.63 24.17
C ALA A 340 -6.86 -8.09 25.57
N LEU A 341 -7.28 -8.77 26.65
CA LEU A 341 -6.90 -8.40 28.00
C LEU A 341 -5.40 -8.59 28.25
N LEU A 342 -4.81 -9.68 27.76
CA LEU A 342 -3.37 -9.93 27.83
C LEU A 342 -2.57 -8.86 27.05
N GLU A 343 -2.97 -8.52 25.83
CA GLU A 343 -2.34 -7.46 25.03
C GLU A 343 -2.41 -6.08 25.74
N MET A 344 -3.56 -5.77 26.36
CA MET A 344 -3.71 -4.53 27.12
C MET A 344 -2.86 -4.52 28.39
N LEU A 345 -2.76 -5.65 29.08
CA LEU A 345 -1.94 -5.80 30.28
C LEU A 345 -0.45 -5.61 29.95
N GLU A 346 0.05 -6.23 28.89
CA GLU A 346 1.41 -6.05 28.41
C GLU A 346 1.71 -4.56 28.12
N ALA A 347 0.81 -3.88 27.40
CA ALA A 347 0.96 -2.45 27.10
C ALA A 347 0.95 -1.56 28.37
N VAL A 348 0.20 -1.94 29.43
CA VAL A 348 0.20 -1.24 30.73
C VAL A 348 1.50 -1.49 31.47
N LEU A 349 1.98 -2.74 31.50
CA LEU A 349 3.24 -3.11 32.15
C LEU A 349 4.43 -2.38 31.52
N ASP A 350 4.50 -2.30 30.19
CA ASP A 350 5.52 -1.58 29.47
C ASP A 350 5.48 -0.07 29.76
N ALA A 351 4.30 0.53 29.68
CA ALA A 351 4.11 1.96 29.95
C ALA A 351 4.50 2.33 31.40
N THR A 352 4.25 1.43 32.34
CA THR A 352 4.57 1.61 33.77
C THR A 352 5.95 1.11 34.15
N ARG A 353 6.71 0.56 33.20
CA ARG A 353 8.03 -0.07 33.39
C ARG A 353 8.01 -1.18 34.44
N ASN A 354 6.93 -1.93 34.54
CA ASN A 354 6.83 -3.12 35.36
C ASN A 354 7.04 -4.38 34.51
N SER A 355 7.18 -5.54 35.15
CA SER A 355 7.27 -6.82 34.46
C SER A 355 6.45 -7.89 35.18
N ALA A 356 5.83 -8.74 34.42
CA ALA A 356 5.05 -9.88 34.92
C ALA A 356 5.15 -11.05 33.95
N LEU A 357 4.86 -12.26 34.44
CA LEU A 357 4.42 -13.36 33.60
C LEU A 357 2.91 -13.36 33.60
N ALA A 358 2.29 -13.43 32.44
CA ALA A 358 0.83 -13.44 32.32
C ALA A 358 0.37 -14.53 31.34
N ALA A 359 -0.68 -15.27 31.69
CA ALA A 359 -1.23 -16.30 30.83
C ALA A 359 -2.71 -16.56 31.11
N ALA A 360 -3.46 -16.94 30.08
CA ALA A 360 -4.78 -17.54 30.27
C ALA A 360 -4.63 -18.93 30.90
N LEU A 361 -5.30 -19.18 32.04
CA LEU A 361 -5.27 -20.47 32.75
C LEU A 361 -6.48 -21.32 32.45
N GLN A 362 -7.65 -20.74 32.55
CA GLN A 362 -8.94 -21.33 32.26
C GLN A 362 -9.80 -20.31 31.50
N THR A 363 -10.89 -20.75 30.92
CA THR A 363 -11.79 -19.86 30.19
C THR A 363 -12.25 -18.69 31.07
N GLY A 364 -11.91 -17.49 30.65
CA GLY A 364 -12.23 -16.25 31.36
C GLY A 364 -11.26 -15.88 32.49
N GLN A 365 -10.15 -16.61 32.67
CA GLN A 365 -9.18 -16.34 33.73
C GLN A 365 -7.78 -16.11 33.19
N VAL A 366 -7.19 -14.98 33.56
CA VAL A 366 -5.80 -14.61 33.23
C VAL A 366 -5.02 -14.55 34.55
N ALA A 367 -4.05 -15.45 34.70
CA ALA A 367 -3.09 -15.38 35.78
C ALA A 367 -1.96 -14.43 35.50
N VAL A 368 -1.50 -13.73 36.52
CA VAL A 368 -0.41 -12.78 36.47
C VAL A 368 0.50 -12.98 37.66
N LEU A 369 1.80 -13.14 37.42
CA LEU A 369 2.84 -13.12 38.43
C LEU A 369 3.61 -11.82 38.29
N LEU A 370 3.23 -10.78 39.05
CA LEU A 370 3.76 -9.43 38.96
C LEU A 370 5.03 -9.30 39.81
N ALA A 371 6.13 -8.83 39.22
CA ALA A 371 7.35 -8.51 39.96
C ALA A 371 7.17 -7.23 40.78
N LEU A 372 7.40 -7.29 42.09
CA LEU A 372 7.28 -6.16 43.00
C LEU A 372 8.63 -5.44 43.18
N PRO A 373 8.77 -4.17 42.75
CA PRO A 373 9.97 -3.39 42.98
C PRO A 373 10.22 -3.16 44.49
N ALA A 374 11.47 -3.26 44.94
CA ALA A 374 11.85 -3.19 46.38
C ALA A 374 11.43 -1.90 47.12
N ARG A 375 11.04 -0.85 46.41
CA ARG A 375 10.73 0.47 47.00
C ARG A 375 9.29 0.94 46.76
N MET A 376 8.42 0.11 46.23
CA MET A 376 7.04 0.49 45.90
C MET A 376 6.06 -0.22 46.82
N LEU A 377 5.05 0.50 47.32
CA LEU A 377 3.97 -0.10 48.08
C LEU A 377 3.08 -0.92 47.13
N GLU A 378 2.73 -2.10 47.51
CA GLU A 378 1.91 -3.07 46.78
C GLU A 378 0.60 -2.45 46.31
N ASP A 379 -0.14 -1.80 47.22
CA ASP A 379 -1.43 -1.17 46.93
C ASP A 379 -1.32 -0.08 45.84
N SER A 380 -0.30 0.79 45.91
CA SER A 380 -0.12 1.86 44.94
C SER A 380 0.26 1.35 43.53
N LEU A 381 0.97 0.22 43.46
CA LEU A 381 1.28 -0.43 42.20
C LEU A 381 0.04 -1.04 41.56
N LEU A 382 -0.74 -1.75 42.38
CA LEU A 382 -2.00 -2.36 41.96
C LEU A 382 -3.02 -1.34 41.50
N GLU A 383 -3.25 -0.27 42.28
CA GLU A 383 -4.17 0.82 41.91
C GLU A 383 -3.80 1.42 40.55
N ARG A 384 -2.52 1.64 40.31
CA ARG A 384 -2.05 2.20 39.04
C ARG A 384 -2.26 1.22 37.88
N ILE A 385 -1.79 -0.04 37.99
CA ILE A 385 -1.91 -1.04 36.92
C ILE A 385 -3.40 -1.34 36.64
N CYS A 386 -4.20 -1.59 37.68
CA CYS A 386 -5.62 -1.86 37.50
C CYS A 386 -6.39 -0.66 36.99
N GLY A 387 -6.04 0.57 37.42
CA GLY A 387 -6.65 1.80 36.92
C GLY A 387 -6.38 2.02 35.43
N ASP A 388 -5.11 1.88 35.00
CA ASP A 388 -4.74 2.01 33.60
C ASP A 388 -5.37 0.90 32.72
N LEU A 389 -5.41 -0.33 33.24
CA LEU A 389 -6.04 -1.45 32.53
C LEU A 389 -7.56 -1.25 32.40
N ALA A 390 -8.23 -0.78 33.45
CA ALA A 390 -9.66 -0.50 33.44
C ALA A 390 -10.00 0.63 32.44
N ALA A 391 -9.19 1.69 32.41
CA ALA A 391 -9.36 2.80 31.44
C ALA A 391 -9.24 2.29 29.99
N ARG A 392 -8.26 1.44 29.70
CA ARG A 392 -8.07 0.83 28.37
C ARG A 392 -9.18 -0.13 28.01
N SER A 393 -9.61 -0.97 28.95
CA SER A 393 -10.71 -1.92 28.73
C SER A 393 -12.04 -1.22 28.44
N ALA A 394 -12.30 -0.08 29.08
CA ALA A 394 -13.50 0.71 28.83
C ALA A 394 -13.45 1.46 27.47
N ALA A 395 -12.27 1.84 27.02
CA ALA A 395 -12.05 2.52 25.74
C ALA A 395 -11.90 1.57 24.54
N ALA A 396 -11.87 0.27 24.75
CA ALA A 396 -11.75 -0.73 23.69
C ALA A 396 -12.99 -0.73 22.76
N ALA A 397 -12.82 -1.19 21.53
CA ALA A 397 -13.91 -1.32 20.54
C ALA A 397 -15.05 -2.24 21.05
N GLU A 398 -14.68 -3.27 21.83
CA GLU A 398 -15.59 -4.10 22.61
C GLU A 398 -15.26 -3.91 24.10
N PRO A 399 -15.95 -3.02 24.83
CA PRO A 399 -15.71 -2.82 26.26
C PRO A 399 -15.86 -4.13 27.03
N MET A 400 -14.90 -4.42 27.91
CA MET A 400 -14.91 -5.64 28.70
C MET A 400 -14.87 -5.31 30.20
N GLN A 401 -15.64 -6.09 30.97
CA GLN A 401 -15.64 -6.03 32.44
C GLN A 401 -14.79 -7.18 32.96
N TRP A 402 -14.04 -6.88 33.98
CA TRP A 402 -13.21 -7.88 34.69
C TRP A 402 -13.07 -7.51 36.14
N THR A 403 -12.72 -8.49 36.95
CA THR A 403 -12.40 -8.35 38.37
C THR A 403 -11.02 -8.92 38.64
N ALA A 404 -10.31 -8.40 39.62
CA ALA A 404 -8.99 -8.87 40.00
C ALA A 404 -9.05 -9.51 41.39
N GLY A 405 -8.65 -10.77 41.48
CA GLY A 405 -8.28 -11.42 42.75
C GLY A 405 -6.79 -11.21 43.00
N VAL A 406 -6.39 -10.93 44.22
CA VAL A 406 -5.01 -10.62 44.61
C VAL A 406 -4.61 -11.57 45.77
N GLY A 407 -3.56 -12.35 45.54
CA GLY A 407 -3.00 -13.20 46.59
C GLY A 407 -1.89 -12.45 47.36
N HIS A 408 -1.18 -13.15 48.22
CA HIS A 408 -0.12 -12.59 49.05
C HIS A 408 1.21 -12.59 48.30
N ALA A 409 1.97 -11.48 48.40
CA ALA A 409 3.31 -11.41 47.85
C ALA A 409 4.25 -12.48 48.49
N ARG A 410 5.05 -13.13 47.65
CA ARG A 410 5.99 -14.18 48.01
C ARG A 410 7.40 -13.85 47.50
N SER A 411 8.42 -14.29 48.25
CA SER A 411 9.83 -14.04 47.91
C SER A 411 10.35 -14.87 46.71
N GLY A 412 9.61 -15.88 46.27
CA GLY A 412 9.97 -16.74 45.14
C GLY A 412 8.82 -16.94 44.18
N LEU A 413 9.14 -17.25 42.91
CA LEU A 413 8.15 -17.49 41.86
C LEU A 413 7.31 -18.75 42.12
N GLN A 414 7.89 -19.82 42.65
CA GLN A 414 7.17 -21.03 42.99
C GLN A 414 6.10 -20.75 44.06
N GLY A 415 6.49 -20.02 45.11
CA GLY A 415 5.57 -19.62 46.16
C GLY A 415 4.45 -18.69 45.68
N ALA A 416 4.81 -17.75 44.78
CA ALA A 416 3.83 -16.86 44.16
C ALA A 416 2.86 -17.60 43.22
N ALA A 417 3.36 -18.57 42.45
CA ALA A 417 2.49 -19.38 41.57
C ALA A 417 1.50 -20.26 42.34
N ALA A 418 1.89 -20.78 43.50
CA ALA A 418 0.97 -21.48 44.40
C ALA A 418 -0.11 -20.54 44.98
N GLY A 419 0.19 -19.27 45.17
CA GLY A 419 -0.76 -18.25 45.61
C GLY A 419 -1.81 -17.82 44.55
N LEU A 420 -1.68 -18.26 43.30
CA LEU A 420 -2.70 -18.01 42.25
C LEU A 420 -4.04 -18.73 42.55
N ASP A 421 -4.02 -19.80 43.38
CA ASP A 421 -5.22 -20.49 43.78
C ASP A 421 -5.94 -19.80 44.97
N GLU A 422 -5.24 -18.85 45.64
CA GLU A 422 -5.76 -18.03 46.73
C GLU A 422 -6.30 -16.67 46.21
N ALA A 423 -5.88 -16.25 44.98
CA ALA A 423 -6.27 -15.02 44.33
C ALA A 423 -7.52 -15.19 43.45
#